data_357bfb7bb947698738a2798c938a7966
#
_entry.id   357bfb7bb947698738a2798c938a7966
#
_cell.length_a   1.000
_cell.length_b   1.000
_cell.length_c   1.000
_cell.angle_alpha   90.00
_cell.angle_beta   90.00
_cell.angle_gamma   90.00
#
_symmetry.space_group_name_H-M   'P 1'
#
loop_
_entity.id
_entity.type
_entity.pdbx_description
1 polymer ?
#
loop_
_entity_poly.entity_id
_entity_poly.type
_entity_poly.pdbx_seq_one_letter_code
_entity_poly.pdbx_strand_id
1 'polypeptide(L)'
;MAKQTVFTKTDKAIVEALKGAAEGLTLAELNEATGLEIKSGNVVGATKKGLIEPIGEKEIQRPGKRKVSTYVFVTADALSNADGKAFNYTDNEKALLAAAATIEGDFTLAELATVMNKERLTSGSINGLVKKGNIAKGEADRTIDVMVKSSVNVYGFVKDLPADAEVR
;
A
#
# COMPACT_ATOMS: atom_id res chain seq x y z
N MET A 1 4.27 18.44 44.44
CA MET A 1 5.49 18.74 43.66
C MET A 1 5.18 18.56 42.17
N ALA A 2 5.29 19.61 41.39
CA ALA A 2 5.16 19.53 39.95
C ALA A 2 6.32 18.67 39.40
N LYS A 3 6.02 17.62 38.66
CA LYS A 3 7.03 16.82 37.96
C LYS A 3 7.74 17.73 36.96
N GLN A 4 9.02 17.97 37.17
CA GLN A 4 9.85 18.73 36.24
C GLN A 4 9.87 18.01 34.91
N THR A 5 9.46 18.71 33.85
CA THR A 5 9.45 18.12 32.50
C THR A 5 10.89 17.99 32.00
N VAL A 6 11.34 16.76 31.79
CA VAL A 6 12.67 16.49 31.25
C VAL A 6 12.63 16.56 29.73
N PHE A 7 13.50 17.37 29.17
CA PHE A 7 13.68 17.46 27.71
C PHE A 7 14.90 16.65 27.27
N THR A 8 14.85 16.14 26.07
CA THR A 8 15.92 15.32 25.47
C THR A 8 16.61 16.08 24.34
N LYS A 9 17.81 15.63 23.97
CA LYS A 9 18.51 16.14 22.77
C LYS A 9 17.65 15.91 21.51
N THR A 10 16.89 14.82 21.48
CA THR A 10 15.94 14.52 20.40
C THR A 10 14.79 15.52 20.34
N ASP A 11 14.23 15.93 21.49
CA ASP A 11 13.19 16.98 21.54
C ASP A 11 13.72 18.28 20.94
N LYS A 12 14.95 18.68 21.32
CA LYS A 12 15.59 19.89 20.79
C LYS A 12 15.78 19.80 19.27
N ALA A 13 16.29 18.69 18.76
CA ALA A 13 16.50 18.49 17.33
C ALA A 13 15.17 18.52 16.54
N ILE A 14 14.11 17.89 17.06
CA ILE A 14 12.78 17.92 16.45
C ILE A 14 12.26 19.37 16.35
N VAL A 15 12.34 20.11 17.44
CA VAL A 15 11.86 21.51 17.48
C VAL A 15 12.65 22.39 16.50
N GLU A 16 13.97 22.27 16.47
CA GLU A 16 14.82 23.04 15.55
C GLU A 16 14.52 22.71 14.07
N ALA A 17 14.32 21.45 13.73
CA ALA A 17 13.95 21.03 12.37
C ALA A 17 12.59 21.60 11.96
N LEU A 18 11.60 21.59 12.86
CA LEU A 18 10.24 22.06 12.55
C LEU A 18 10.14 23.59 12.49
N LYS A 19 10.98 24.33 13.17
CA LYS A 19 11.05 25.80 13.03
C LYS A 19 11.32 26.26 11.62
N GLY A 20 12.13 25.50 10.88
CA GLY A 20 12.46 25.79 9.48
C GLY A 20 11.43 25.29 8.46
N ALA A 21 10.43 24.52 8.89
CA ALA A 21 9.48 23.83 8.03
C ALA A 21 8.06 24.38 8.21
N ALA A 22 7.71 25.39 7.43
CA ALA A 22 6.40 26.07 7.51
C ALA A 22 5.20 25.12 7.29
N GLU A 23 5.38 24.10 6.44
CA GLU A 23 4.33 23.11 6.14
C GLU A 23 4.37 21.89 7.07
N GLY A 24 5.27 21.88 8.05
CA GLY A 24 5.53 20.75 8.91
C GLY A 24 6.33 19.63 8.25
N LEU A 25 6.67 18.59 9.03
CA LEU A 25 7.44 17.44 8.57
C LEU A 25 6.79 16.14 9.03
N THR A 26 6.88 15.12 8.19
CA THR A 26 6.59 13.74 8.57
C THR A 26 7.73 13.16 9.42
N LEU A 27 7.52 12.01 10.06
CA LEU A 27 8.57 11.32 10.81
C LEU A 27 9.80 11.00 9.95
N ALA A 28 9.60 10.62 8.69
CA ALA A 28 10.69 10.32 7.76
C ALA A 28 11.51 11.59 7.43
N GLU A 29 10.80 12.68 7.12
CA GLU A 29 11.43 13.99 6.85
C GLU A 29 12.15 14.55 8.08
N LEU A 30 11.64 14.31 9.31
CA LEU A 30 12.33 14.65 10.55
C LEU A 30 13.65 13.88 10.72
N ASN A 31 13.66 12.58 10.42
CA ASN A 31 14.89 11.77 10.45
C ASN A 31 15.93 12.31 9.47
N GLU A 32 15.49 12.67 8.26
CA GLU A 32 16.37 13.23 7.23
C GLU A 32 16.91 14.61 7.64
N ALA A 33 16.03 15.49 8.11
CA ALA A 33 16.42 16.85 8.50
C ALA A 33 17.33 16.91 9.72
N THR A 34 17.16 16.00 10.69
CA THR A 34 17.96 15.96 11.91
C THR A 34 19.20 15.08 11.83
N GLY A 35 19.24 14.14 10.87
CA GLY A 35 20.26 13.09 10.81
C GLY A 35 20.21 12.10 11.99
N LEU A 36 19.11 12.08 12.76
CA LEU A 36 18.90 11.22 13.90
C LEU A 36 17.85 10.13 13.60
N GLU A 37 17.97 9.00 14.27
CA GLU A 37 16.91 7.97 14.25
C GLU A 37 15.78 8.33 15.21
N ILE A 38 14.88 9.21 14.79
CA ILE A 38 13.71 9.61 15.55
C ILE A 38 12.62 8.53 15.38
N LYS A 39 12.17 7.98 16.50
CA LYS A 39 11.08 6.98 16.54
C LYS A 39 9.74 7.66 16.82
N SER A 40 8.65 6.99 16.49
CA SER A 40 7.30 7.47 16.77
C SER A 40 7.09 7.85 18.24
N GLY A 41 7.72 7.12 19.17
CA GLY A 41 7.70 7.43 20.60
C GLY A 41 8.32 8.78 20.95
N ASN A 42 9.37 9.22 20.25
CA ASN A 42 9.98 10.53 20.44
C ASN A 42 9.02 11.66 20.04
N VAL A 43 8.35 11.50 18.90
CA VAL A 43 7.36 12.47 18.41
C VAL A 43 6.16 12.55 19.36
N VAL A 44 5.64 11.41 19.81
CA VAL A 44 4.57 11.36 20.81
C VAL A 44 5.00 12.04 22.12
N GLY A 45 6.23 11.83 22.54
CA GLY A 45 6.82 12.50 23.72
C GLY A 45 6.87 14.02 23.57
N ALA A 46 7.37 14.51 22.44
CA ALA A 46 7.42 15.94 22.12
C ALA A 46 6.02 16.57 22.03
N THR A 47 5.06 15.85 21.45
CA THR A 47 3.64 16.28 21.40
C THR A 47 3.04 16.39 22.80
N LYS A 48 3.25 15.41 23.66
CA LYS A 48 2.78 15.44 25.05
C LYS A 48 3.39 16.59 25.87
N LYS A 49 4.60 17.01 25.53
CA LYS A 49 5.27 18.19 26.13
C LYS A 49 4.77 19.51 25.52
N GLY A 50 3.90 19.45 24.51
CA GLY A 50 3.34 20.61 23.82
C GLY A 50 4.35 21.37 22.96
N LEU A 51 5.44 20.72 22.53
CA LEU A 51 6.45 21.32 21.68
C LEU A 51 6.05 21.33 20.21
N ILE A 52 5.34 20.30 19.81
CA ILE A 52 4.88 20.05 18.45
C ILE A 52 3.44 19.54 18.48
N GLU A 53 2.76 19.59 17.34
CA GLU A 53 1.42 19.02 17.17
C GLU A 53 1.25 18.37 15.79
N PRO A 54 0.37 17.38 15.64
CA PRO A 54 -0.02 16.90 14.34
C PRO A 54 -0.88 17.98 13.64
N ILE A 55 -0.46 18.41 12.45
CA ILE A 55 -1.15 19.45 11.68
C ILE A 55 -1.89 18.92 10.46
N GLY A 56 -1.72 17.66 10.13
CA GLY A 56 -2.37 17.00 8.99
C GLY A 56 -1.79 15.65 8.68
N GLU A 57 -2.15 15.14 7.53
CA GLU A 57 -1.67 13.87 6.98
C GLU A 57 -1.17 14.06 5.56
N LYS A 58 -0.14 13.32 5.21
CA LYS A 58 0.44 13.28 3.85
C LYS A 58 0.30 11.86 3.30
N GLU A 59 -0.24 11.74 2.09
CA GLU A 59 -0.26 10.46 1.40
C GLU A 59 1.15 10.15 0.87
N ILE A 60 1.64 8.97 1.20
CA ILE A 60 2.91 8.45 0.70
C ILE A 60 2.70 7.08 0.08
N GLN A 61 3.58 6.71 -0.85
CA GLN A 61 3.64 5.37 -1.39
C GLN A 61 4.76 4.60 -0.70
N ARG A 62 4.44 3.41 -0.21
CA ARG A 62 5.42 2.50 0.42
C ARG A 62 5.48 1.19 -0.34
N PRO A 63 6.67 0.59 -0.46
CA PRO A 63 6.78 -0.79 -0.89
C PRO A 63 6.00 -1.69 0.06
N GLY A 64 5.19 -2.56 -0.50
CA GLY A 64 4.41 -3.53 0.25
C GLY A 64 4.27 -4.82 -0.53
N LYS A 65 3.69 -5.83 0.10
CA LYS A 65 3.41 -7.12 -0.52
C LYS A 65 1.92 -7.37 -0.51
N ARG A 66 1.41 -7.86 -1.62
CA ARG A 66 -0.01 -8.21 -1.78
C ARG A 66 -0.12 -9.64 -2.28
N LYS A 67 -1.02 -10.41 -1.67
CA LYS A 67 -1.43 -11.70 -2.22
C LYS A 67 -2.43 -11.49 -3.33
N VAL A 68 -2.23 -12.14 -4.45
CA VAL A 68 -3.11 -12.15 -5.61
C VAL A 68 -3.45 -13.57 -6.00
N SER A 69 -4.70 -13.78 -6.36
CA SER A 69 -5.15 -15.08 -6.82
C SER A 69 -4.54 -15.40 -8.18
N THR A 70 -4.19 -16.66 -8.37
CA THR A 70 -3.73 -17.22 -9.64
C THR A 70 -4.83 -18.02 -10.31
N TYR A 71 -4.69 -18.17 -11.61
CA TYR A 71 -5.63 -18.91 -12.46
C TYR A 71 -4.84 -19.77 -13.44
N VAL A 72 -5.46 -20.84 -13.90
CA VAL A 72 -4.89 -21.78 -14.87
C VAL A 72 -5.82 -21.88 -16.06
N PHE A 73 -5.27 -21.78 -17.26
CA PHE A 73 -6.01 -22.08 -18.48
C PHE A 73 -6.26 -23.59 -18.57
N VAL A 74 -7.50 -23.98 -18.82
CA VAL A 74 -7.89 -25.39 -18.93
C VAL A 74 -8.14 -25.75 -20.40
N THR A 75 -9.07 -25.08 -21.07
CA THR A 75 -9.39 -25.29 -22.48
C THR A 75 -10.05 -24.08 -23.11
N ALA A 76 -9.82 -23.89 -24.41
CA ALA A 76 -10.54 -22.92 -25.24
C ALA A 76 -11.84 -23.48 -25.84
N ASP A 77 -12.09 -24.78 -25.68
CA ASP A 77 -13.26 -25.43 -26.25
C ASP A 77 -14.57 -24.92 -25.65
N ALA A 78 -15.61 -24.90 -26.46
CA ALA A 78 -16.95 -24.61 -25.96
C ALA A 78 -17.42 -25.78 -25.08
N LEU A 79 -17.74 -25.47 -23.82
CA LEU A 79 -18.21 -26.46 -22.85
C LEU A 79 -19.72 -26.40 -22.68
N SER A 80 -20.28 -27.41 -22.01
CA SER A 80 -21.71 -27.53 -21.74
C SER A 80 -21.94 -27.63 -20.21
N ASN A 81 -23.14 -27.25 -19.78
CA ASN A 81 -23.56 -27.43 -18.40
C ASN A 81 -23.86 -28.91 -18.07
N ALA A 82 -24.22 -29.19 -16.80
CA ALA A 82 -24.56 -30.55 -16.35
C ALA A 82 -25.71 -31.20 -17.12
N ASP A 83 -26.62 -30.42 -17.71
CA ASP A 83 -27.75 -30.88 -18.50
C ASP A 83 -27.40 -31.05 -19.98
N GLY A 84 -26.14 -30.90 -20.38
CA GLY A 84 -25.67 -31.02 -21.76
C GLY A 84 -25.95 -29.81 -22.64
N LYS A 85 -26.45 -28.69 -22.08
CA LYS A 85 -26.71 -27.47 -22.82
C LYS A 85 -25.42 -26.67 -22.98
N ALA A 86 -25.05 -26.34 -24.21
CA ALA A 86 -23.86 -25.55 -24.52
C ALA A 86 -23.90 -24.17 -23.88
N PHE A 87 -22.77 -23.75 -23.30
CA PHE A 87 -22.62 -22.40 -22.81
C PHE A 87 -22.51 -21.37 -23.94
N ASN A 88 -23.06 -20.20 -23.72
CA ASN A 88 -22.85 -19.08 -24.61
C ASN A 88 -21.61 -18.32 -24.15
N TYR A 89 -20.77 -17.92 -25.08
CA TYR A 89 -19.55 -17.15 -24.87
C TYR A 89 -19.66 -15.77 -25.49
N THR A 90 -19.40 -14.74 -24.75
CA THR A 90 -19.30 -13.38 -25.26
C THR A 90 -17.99 -13.18 -26.03
N ASP A 91 -17.93 -12.17 -26.88
CA ASP A 91 -16.69 -11.84 -27.61
C ASP A 91 -15.54 -11.51 -26.67
N ASN A 92 -15.84 -10.87 -25.52
CA ASN A 92 -14.85 -10.61 -24.48
C ASN A 92 -14.33 -11.90 -23.84
N GLU A 93 -15.21 -12.87 -23.54
CA GLU A 93 -14.79 -14.18 -23.01
C GLU A 93 -13.92 -14.94 -24.01
N LYS A 94 -14.25 -14.90 -25.29
CA LYS A 94 -13.43 -15.51 -26.35
C LYS A 94 -12.05 -14.87 -26.43
N ALA A 95 -11.97 -13.54 -26.33
CA ALA A 95 -10.71 -12.80 -26.31
C ALA A 95 -9.87 -13.13 -25.06
N LEU A 96 -10.50 -13.26 -23.88
CA LEU A 96 -9.85 -13.68 -22.65
C LEU A 96 -9.26 -15.09 -22.75
N LEU A 97 -10.02 -16.03 -23.33
CA LEU A 97 -9.54 -17.41 -23.53
C LEU A 97 -8.38 -17.47 -24.52
N ALA A 98 -8.44 -16.73 -25.60
CA ALA A 98 -7.34 -16.65 -26.57
C ALA A 98 -6.06 -16.11 -25.92
N ALA A 99 -6.17 -15.08 -25.08
CA ALA A 99 -5.04 -14.51 -24.36
C ALA A 99 -4.51 -15.49 -23.29
N ALA A 100 -5.38 -16.10 -22.50
CA ALA A 100 -5.01 -17.06 -21.45
C ALA A 100 -4.30 -18.30 -22.01
N ALA A 101 -4.70 -18.76 -23.20
CA ALA A 101 -4.07 -19.88 -23.89
C ALA A 101 -2.61 -19.65 -24.27
N THR A 102 -2.17 -18.39 -24.32
CA THR A 102 -0.77 -18.04 -24.63
C THR A 102 0.13 -18.03 -23.41
N ILE A 103 -0.44 -18.12 -22.21
CA ILE A 103 0.32 -18.07 -20.95
C ILE A 103 0.60 -19.49 -20.48
N GLU A 104 1.87 -19.83 -20.29
CA GLU A 104 2.26 -21.11 -19.75
C GLU A 104 2.13 -21.12 -18.21
N GLY A 105 1.50 -22.15 -17.67
CA GLY A 105 1.33 -22.33 -16.23
C GLY A 105 0.21 -21.47 -15.64
N ASP A 106 0.36 -21.15 -14.37
CA ASP A 106 -0.58 -20.26 -13.67
C ASP A 106 -0.29 -18.78 -13.97
N PHE A 107 -1.33 -17.98 -13.97
CA PHE A 107 -1.25 -16.54 -14.23
C PHE A 107 -2.11 -15.73 -13.28
N THR A 108 -1.76 -14.47 -13.11
CA THR A 108 -2.54 -13.46 -12.39
C THR A 108 -3.40 -12.66 -13.37
N LEU A 109 -4.41 -11.96 -12.85
CA LEU A 109 -5.21 -11.06 -13.69
C LEU A 109 -4.38 -9.91 -14.29
N ALA A 110 -3.31 -9.48 -13.63
CA ALA A 110 -2.41 -8.46 -14.14
C ALA A 110 -1.61 -8.95 -15.35
N GLU A 111 -1.12 -10.20 -15.31
CA GLU A 111 -0.41 -10.83 -16.43
C GLU A 111 -1.35 -11.02 -17.63
N LEU A 112 -2.58 -11.48 -17.39
CA LEU A 112 -3.58 -11.61 -18.44
C LEU A 112 -3.96 -10.25 -19.04
N ALA A 113 -4.11 -9.22 -18.22
CA ALA A 113 -4.36 -7.86 -18.69
C ALA A 113 -3.23 -7.34 -19.59
N THR A 114 -1.98 -7.63 -19.23
CA THR A 114 -0.80 -7.27 -20.03
C THR A 114 -0.84 -7.95 -21.40
N VAL A 115 -1.11 -9.24 -21.46
CA VAL A 115 -1.24 -9.99 -22.73
C VAL A 115 -2.35 -9.41 -23.60
N MET A 116 -3.45 -8.99 -23.00
CA MET A 116 -4.58 -8.37 -23.71
C MET A 116 -4.39 -6.89 -24.04
N ASN A 117 -3.26 -6.30 -23.66
CA ASN A 117 -3.02 -4.86 -23.76
C ASN A 117 -4.11 -4.02 -23.10
N LYS A 118 -4.58 -4.45 -21.92
CA LYS A 118 -5.57 -3.75 -21.10
C LYS A 118 -4.92 -3.22 -19.84
N GLU A 119 -5.37 -2.07 -19.40
CA GLU A 119 -4.86 -1.42 -18.18
C GLU A 119 -5.16 -2.27 -16.93
N ARG A 120 -6.33 -2.89 -16.87
CA ARG A 120 -6.78 -3.68 -15.73
C ARG A 120 -7.83 -4.73 -16.11
N LEU A 121 -7.75 -5.88 -15.44
CA LEU A 121 -8.82 -6.87 -15.37
C LEU A 121 -9.25 -7.08 -13.92
N THR A 122 -10.53 -7.35 -13.72
CA THR A 122 -11.11 -7.68 -12.42
C THR A 122 -11.47 -9.16 -12.36
N SER A 123 -11.66 -9.70 -11.15
CA SER A 123 -12.15 -11.07 -10.97
C SER A 123 -13.49 -11.30 -11.69
N GLY A 124 -14.35 -10.28 -11.76
CA GLY A 124 -15.60 -10.34 -12.52
C GLY A 124 -15.41 -10.63 -13.99
N SER A 125 -14.28 -10.19 -14.57
CA SER A 125 -13.98 -10.40 -16.00
C SER A 125 -13.82 -11.88 -16.35
N ILE A 126 -13.32 -12.72 -15.44
CA ILE A 126 -13.05 -14.14 -15.71
C ILE A 126 -13.93 -15.11 -14.94
N ASN A 127 -14.73 -14.64 -13.98
CA ASN A 127 -15.60 -15.49 -13.18
C ASN A 127 -16.57 -16.32 -14.04
N GLY A 128 -17.05 -15.78 -15.15
CA GLY A 128 -17.86 -16.49 -16.11
C GLY A 128 -17.15 -17.71 -16.69
N LEU A 129 -15.87 -17.54 -17.06
CA LEU A 129 -15.04 -18.61 -17.63
C LEU A 129 -14.63 -19.64 -16.56
N VAL A 130 -14.43 -19.21 -15.33
CA VAL A 130 -14.18 -20.12 -14.20
C VAL A 130 -15.42 -20.99 -13.91
N LYS A 131 -16.61 -20.39 -13.92
CA LYS A 131 -17.88 -21.14 -13.75
C LYS A 131 -18.16 -22.11 -14.89
N LYS A 132 -17.77 -21.77 -16.11
CA LYS A 132 -17.91 -22.62 -17.28
C LYS A 132 -16.87 -23.75 -17.34
N GLY A 133 -15.78 -23.65 -16.58
CA GLY A 133 -14.70 -24.65 -16.51
C GLY A 133 -13.55 -24.43 -17.52
N ASN A 134 -13.56 -23.35 -18.27
CA ASN A 134 -12.48 -23.02 -19.22
C ASN A 134 -11.21 -22.51 -18.55
N ILE A 135 -11.36 -21.89 -17.39
CA ILE A 135 -10.28 -21.40 -16.53
C ILE A 135 -10.53 -21.96 -15.14
N ALA A 136 -9.51 -22.43 -14.47
CA ALA A 136 -9.56 -22.88 -13.10
C ALA A 136 -8.81 -21.89 -12.19
N LYS A 137 -9.19 -21.85 -10.90
CA LYS A 137 -8.41 -21.15 -9.89
C LYS A 137 -7.10 -21.92 -9.64
N GLY A 138 -5.98 -21.21 -9.54
CA GLY A 138 -4.67 -21.80 -9.25
C GLY A 138 -4.62 -22.39 -7.84
N GLU A 139 -3.65 -23.27 -7.61
CA GLU A 139 -3.49 -23.99 -6.33
C GLU A 139 -3.08 -23.07 -5.19
N ALA A 140 -2.31 -22.01 -5.46
CA ALA A 140 -1.82 -21.07 -4.48
C ALA A 140 -1.84 -19.63 -4.98
N ASP A 141 -2.10 -18.70 -4.07
CA ASP A 141 -1.95 -17.28 -4.35
C ASP A 141 -0.48 -16.91 -4.49
N ARG A 142 -0.16 -15.99 -5.38
CA ARG A 142 1.17 -15.38 -5.48
C ARG A 142 1.27 -14.13 -4.62
N THR A 143 2.44 -13.94 -4.06
CA THR A 143 2.79 -12.67 -3.41
C THR A 143 3.52 -11.79 -4.40
N ILE A 144 2.98 -10.62 -4.67
CA ILE A 144 3.59 -9.62 -5.56
C ILE A 144 4.00 -8.38 -4.80
N ASP A 145 5.06 -7.74 -5.27
CA ASP A 145 5.47 -6.43 -4.76
C ASP A 145 4.56 -5.35 -5.36
N VAL A 146 4.06 -4.48 -4.51
CA VAL A 146 3.16 -3.39 -4.91
C VAL A 146 3.53 -2.11 -4.18
N MET A 147 3.22 -0.96 -4.77
CA MET A 147 3.25 0.31 -4.05
C MET A 147 1.91 0.53 -3.37
N VAL A 148 1.93 0.59 -2.05
CA VAL A 148 0.73 0.79 -1.22
C VAL A 148 0.65 2.24 -0.79
N LYS A 149 -0.48 2.86 -1.04
CA LYS A 149 -0.78 4.19 -0.51
C LYS A 149 -0.99 4.09 1.01
N SER A 150 -0.31 4.96 1.73
CA SER A 150 -0.38 5.04 3.18
C SER A 150 -0.45 6.50 3.59
N SER A 151 -1.24 6.80 4.62
CA SER A 151 -1.28 8.13 5.22
C SER A 151 -0.28 8.19 6.39
N VAL A 152 0.47 9.26 6.46
CA VAL A 152 1.41 9.53 7.54
C VAL A 152 1.15 10.91 8.13
N ASN A 153 1.24 11.01 9.45
CA ASN A 153 1.06 12.28 10.14
C ASN A 153 2.17 13.28 9.78
N VAL A 154 1.76 14.52 9.64
CA VAL A 154 2.64 15.69 9.51
C VAL A 154 2.59 16.45 10.82
N TYR A 155 3.74 16.83 11.34
CA TYR A 155 3.88 17.53 12.61
C TYR A 155 4.35 18.95 12.38
N GLY A 156 3.78 19.89 13.13
CA GLY A 156 4.12 21.30 13.10
C GLY A 156 4.76 21.76 14.40
N PHE A 157 5.52 22.83 14.29
CA PHE A 157 6.12 23.52 15.44
C PHE A 157 5.03 24.24 16.25
N VAL A 158 5.08 24.13 17.57
CA VAL A 158 4.19 24.85 18.50
C VAL A 158 4.96 25.86 19.32
N LYS A 159 5.99 25.41 20.03
CA LYS A 159 6.79 26.28 20.90
C LYS A 159 8.20 25.75 21.09
N ASP A 160 9.08 26.66 21.48
CA ASP A 160 10.44 26.32 21.90
C ASP A 160 10.51 25.59 23.25
N LEU A 161 11.63 24.94 23.48
CA LEU A 161 12.00 24.52 24.83
C LEU A 161 12.13 25.75 25.71
N PRO A 162 11.72 25.66 27.01
CA PRO A 162 11.98 26.73 27.98
C PRO A 162 13.46 27.09 28.00
N ALA A 163 13.77 28.37 28.18
CA ALA A 163 15.16 28.86 28.18
C ALA A 163 16.04 28.24 29.28
N ASP A 164 15.40 27.82 30.35
CA ASP A 164 16.01 27.16 31.52
C ASP A 164 15.87 25.63 31.49
N ALA A 165 15.45 25.06 30.36
CA ALA A 165 15.24 23.62 30.23
C ALA A 165 16.55 22.86 30.32
N GLU A 166 16.63 21.92 31.25
CA GLU A 166 17.69 20.92 31.26
C GLU A 166 17.47 19.91 30.16
N VAL A 167 18.39 19.84 29.20
CA VAL A 167 18.36 18.89 28.08
C VAL A 167 19.32 17.74 28.39
N ARG A 168 18.80 16.53 28.48
CA ARG A 168 19.55 15.30 28.75
C ARG A 168 19.72 14.43 27.51
#